data_f377a1c8f42c6e4657647ece55f32309
#
_entry.id   f377a1c8f42c6e4657647ece55f32309
#
_cell.length_a   1.000
_cell.length_b   1.000
_cell.length_c   1.000
_cell.angle_alpha   90.00
_cell.angle_beta   90.00
_cell.angle_gamma   90.00
#
_symmetry.space_group_name_H-M   'P 1'
#
loop_
_entity.id
_entity.type
_entity.pdbx_description
1 polymer ?
#
loop_
_entity_poly.entity_id
_entity_poly.type
_entity_poly.pdbx_seq_one_letter_code
_entity_poly.pdbx_strand_id
1 'polypeptide(L)'
;MDFLRQQLDRVSHHFEKGGKYEALYPLYEAQDTILYTPGTVTKTASHVRDMLDQKRMMITVVLALLPICLFACWNTGYQAALAIGNGAAPLDNWQTWLFEAFGLEYDVRNAFACGLLGFLYFFPVWLVVGIVGGHIEVIFSIIRGHEVTEGFLVTWFLFALTLPPTIPLWMVAVGIAFGVTLGKEVFGGVGMNVMNPALVSRAFLFFAYPAAMSGDAVWVAAENTDVFTGATWLAVAADKTQGMAALNADPNLWKDAFIGVIPGSMGETSALLCLVGALILIVTKIGSWRTMAGVTVGTVAMALVLNAIDSDTNPMFKMGPQWHMVLGGWAFGMVFMATDPVSSAFTDIGKLIYGFFIGVFVVLVRVVNPGYPEGMMLAILFMNMFAPLIDHFVVQANVKRRKQRYAAGLPEAAAKEAH
;
A
#
# COMPACT_ATOMS: atom_id res chain seq x y z
N MET A 1 31.05 -12.59 -7.10
CA MET A 1 30.37 -12.79 -5.79
C MET A 1 31.38 -13.05 -4.68
N ASP A 2 32.42 -13.85 -4.91
CA ASP A 2 33.43 -14.18 -3.87
C ASP A 2 34.20 -12.97 -3.33
N PHE A 3 34.47 -11.95 -4.15
CA PHE A 3 35.14 -10.73 -3.72
C PHE A 3 34.32 -9.95 -2.67
N LEU A 4 33.00 -9.78 -2.87
CA LEU A 4 32.14 -9.10 -1.90
C LEU A 4 32.04 -9.89 -0.59
N ARG A 5 31.93 -11.22 -0.69
CA ARG A 5 31.92 -12.09 0.51
C ARG A 5 33.20 -11.94 1.32
N GLN A 6 34.37 -11.99 0.65
CA GLN A 6 35.66 -11.77 1.32
C GLN A 6 35.77 -10.41 1.99
N GLN A 7 35.18 -9.35 1.42
CA GLN A 7 35.19 -8.03 2.07
C GLN A 7 34.28 -8.00 3.32
N LEU A 8 33.08 -8.58 3.23
CA LEU A 8 32.18 -8.70 4.37
C LEU A 8 32.82 -9.52 5.51
N ASP A 9 33.43 -10.68 5.18
CA ASP A 9 34.09 -11.53 6.17
C ASP A 9 35.29 -10.85 6.84
N ARG A 10 35.99 -9.95 6.13
CA ARG A 10 37.10 -9.17 6.72
C ARG A 10 36.66 -8.18 7.78
N VAL A 11 35.44 -7.62 7.63
CA VAL A 11 34.94 -6.60 8.57
C VAL A 11 34.05 -7.20 9.65
N SER A 12 33.57 -8.45 9.49
CA SER A 12 32.63 -9.12 10.41
C SER A 12 33.07 -9.06 11.88
N HIS A 13 34.34 -9.32 12.14
CA HIS A 13 34.90 -9.36 13.50
C HIS A 13 34.83 -8.02 14.25
N HIS A 14 34.65 -6.89 13.53
CA HIS A 14 34.47 -5.59 14.18
C HIS A 14 33.03 -5.40 14.67
N PHE A 15 32.03 -6.12 14.10
CA PHE A 15 30.65 -6.01 14.45
C PHE A 15 30.15 -7.14 15.34
N GLU A 16 30.87 -8.27 15.43
CA GLU A 16 30.52 -9.39 16.29
C GLU A 16 30.69 -9.03 17.77
N LYS A 17 30.20 -9.89 18.67
CA LYS A 17 30.27 -9.71 20.14
C LYS A 17 31.72 -9.48 20.61
N GLY A 18 31.91 -8.35 21.26
CA GLY A 18 33.25 -7.90 21.72
C GLY A 18 34.02 -7.04 20.70
N GLY A 19 33.46 -6.82 19.52
CA GLY A 19 34.03 -5.95 18.49
C GLY A 19 33.80 -4.45 18.78
N LYS A 20 34.61 -3.59 18.15
CA LYS A 20 34.53 -2.14 18.32
C LYS A 20 33.16 -1.53 17.95
N TYR A 21 32.42 -2.16 17.02
CA TYR A 21 31.16 -1.70 16.49
C TYR A 21 30.03 -2.70 16.76
N GLU A 22 30.07 -3.43 17.87
CA GLU A 22 29.07 -4.41 18.27
C GLU A 22 27.63 -3.83 18.22
N ALA A 23 27.43 -2.58 18.65
CA ALA A 23 26.13 -1.90 18.61
C ALA A 23 25.56 -1.72 17.18
N LEU A 24 26.42 -1.73 16.17
CA LEU A 24 26.03 -1.61 14.74
C LEU A 24 25.90 -2.97 14.06
N TYR A 25 25.96 -4.08 14.80
CA TYR A 25 25.75 -5.42 14.25
C TYR A 25 24.49 -5.56 13.41
N PRO A 26 23.33 -4.98 13.79
CA PRO A 26 22.11 -5.06 12.96
C PRO A 26 22.28 -4.49 11.55
N LEU A 27 23.10 -3.44 11.39
CA LEU A 27 23.37 -2.84 10.08
C LEU A 27 24.27 -3.73 9.21
N TYR A 28 25.28 -4.35 9.83
CA TYR A 28 26.15 -5.29 9.14
C TYR A 28 25.38 -6.55 8.71
N GLU A 29 24.58 -7.12 9.61
CA GLU A 29 23.74 -8.29 9.35
C GLU A 29 22.74 -8.03 8.24
N ALA A 30 22.09 -6.87 8.23
CA ALA A 30 21.15 -6.49 7.17
C ALA A 30 21.83 -6.48 5.78
N GLN A 31 23.06 -5.95 5.67
CA GLN A 31 23.82 -5.98 4.42
C GLN A 31 24.26 -7.39 4.02
N ASP A 32 24.74 -8.19 4.95
CA ASP A 32 25.15 -9.56 4.69
C ASP A 32 23.98 -10.41 4.19
N THR A 33 22.82 -10.28 4.83
CA THR A 33 21.63 -11.08 4.50
C THR A 33 20.86 -10.61 3.27
N ILE A 34 20.99 -9.35 2.86
CA ILE A 34 20.50 -8.86 1.55
C ILE A 34 21.30 -9.49 0.40
N LEU A 35 22.61 -9.59 0.56
CA LEU A 35 23.51 -10.11 -0.47
C LEU A 35 23.64 -11.65 -0.45
N TYR A 36 23.52 -12.25 0.72
CA TYR A 36 23.74 -13.69 0.94
C TYR A 36 22.67 -14.28 1.87
N THR A 37 22.47 -15.59 1.74
CA THR A 37 21.56 -16.32 2.62
C THR A 37 22.14 -16.40 4.04
N PRO A 38 21.33 -16.18 5.11
CA PRO A 38 21.80 -16.34 6.49
C PRO A 38 22.38 -17.72 6.74
N GLY A 39 23.57 -17.78 7.34
CA GLY A 39 24.27 -19.03 7.69
C GLY A 39 23.76 -19.72 8.97
N THR A 40 22.67 -19.19 9.57
CA THR A 40 22.11 -19.74 10.82
C THR A 40 21.54 -21.12 10.64
N VAL A 41 21.99 -22.07 11.46
CA VAL A 41 21.49 -23.45 11.49
C VAL A 41 20.85 -23.74 12.86
N THR A 42 19.87 -24.64 12.89
CA THR A 42 19.26 -25.12 14.15
C THR A 42 20.29 -25.91 14.95
N LYS A 43 20.46 -25.53 16.23
CA LYS A 43 21.41 -26.18 17.17
C LYS A 43 20.76 -27.19 18.10
N THR A 44 19.43 -27.39 17.98
CA THR A 44 18.63 -28.29 18.82
C THR A 44 18.16 -29.51 18.04
N ALA A 45 17.69 -30.56 18.74
CA ALA A 45 17.22 -31.80 18.11
C ALA A 45 15.98 -31.62 17.21
N SER A 46 15.17 -30.59 17.41
CA SER A 46 13.99 -30.30 16.59
C SER A 46 14.38 -29.44 15.39
N HIS A 47 14.30 -29.98 14.20
CA HIS A 47 14.54 -29.26 12.94
C HIS A 47 13.23 -28.93 12.26
N VAL A 48 12.51 -27.92 12.75
CA VAL A 48 11.34 -27.36 12.07
C VAL A 48 11.80 -26.11 11.32
N ARG A 49 11.65 -26.12 10.00
CA ARG A 49 11.98 -24.98 9.14
C ARG A 49 10.75 -24.57 8.35
N ASP A 50 10.47 -23.29 8.34
CA ASP A 50 9.39 -22.73 7.51
C ASP A 50 9.77 -22.85 6.03
N MET A 51 8.79 -23.11 5.18
CA MET A 51 8.99 -23.21 3.73
C MET A 51 9.27 -21.83 3.12
N LEU A 52 8.74 -20.76 3.74
CA LEU A 52 8.83 -19.39 3.26
C LEU A 52 9.43 -18.49 4.34
N ASP A 53 10.65 -18.03 4.11
CA ASP A 53 11.31 -17.05 4.98
C ASP A 53 10.63 -15.66 4.84
N GLN A 54 10.64 -14.86 5.90
CA GLN A 54 10.12 -13.49 5.88
C GLN A 54 10.75 -12.65 4.77
N LYS A 55 12.06 -12.80 4.52
CA LYS A 55 12.79 -12.13 3.43
C LYS A 55 12.21 -12.44 2.06
N ARG A 56 11.96 -13.73 1.78
CA ARG A 56 11.34 -14.15 0.51
C ARG A 56 9.93 -13.64 0.36
N MET A 57 9.16 -13.62 1.46
CA MET A 57 7.80 -13.06 1.47
C MET A 57 7.81 -11.60 1.09
N MET A 58 8.62 -10.77 1.76
CA MET A 58 8.70 -9.33 1.52
C MET A 58 9.25 -8.99 0.13
N ILE A 59 10.29 -9.66 -0.32
CA ILE A 59 10.85 -9.52 -1.68
C ILE A 59 9.81 -9.87 -2.77
N THR A 60 9.00 -10.89 -2.55
CA THR A 60 7.96 -11.26 -3.54
C THR A 60 6.88 -10.18 -3.64
N VAL A 61 6.51 -9.53 -2.53
CA VAL A 61 5.60 -8.38 -2.57
C VAL A 61 6.23 -7.22 -3.35
N VAL A 62 7.51 -6.93 -3.13
CA VAL A 62 8.24 -5.90 -3.90
C VAL A 62 8.30 -6.25 -5.39
N LEU A 63 8.57 -7.50 -5.74
CA LEU A 63 8.55 -7.95 -7.15
C LEU A 63 7.17 -7.79 -7.78
N ALA A 64 6.10 -8.04 -7.03
CA ALA A 64 4.73 -7.81 -7.50
C ALA A 64 4.40 -6.32 -7.67
N LEU A 65 5.09 -5.42 -6.94
CA LEU A 65 4.96 -3.96 -7.06
C LEU A 65 5.80 -3.36 -8.20
N LEU A 66 6.87 -4.03 -8.67
CA LEU A 66 7.75 -3.47 -9.71
C LEU A 66 7.04 -3.04 -10.99
N PRO A 67 6.11 -3.83 -11.58
CA PRO A 67 5.38 -3.40 -12.78
C PRO A 67 4.58 -2.11 -12.54
N ILE A 68 4.01 -1.97 -11.34
CA ILE A 68 3.28 -0.77 -10.92
C ILE A 68 4.22 0.42 -10.78
N CYS A 69 5.40 0.22 -10.18
CA CYS A 69 6.44 1.25 -10.06
C CYS A 69 6.88 1.79 -11.43
N LEU A 70 7.15 0.91 -12.37
CA LEU A 70 7.54 1.30 -13.73
C LEU A 70 6.42 2.07 -14.44
N PHE A 71 5.20 1.58 -14.31
CA PHE A 71 4.03 2.26 -14.86
C PHE A 71 3.78 3.61 -14.18
N ALA A 72 3.96 3.71 -12.86
CA ALA A 72 3.84 4.95 -12.10
C ALA A 72 4.78 6.04 -12.63
N CYS A 73 6.05 5.69 -12.87
CA CYS A 73 7.00 6.60 -13.50
C CYS A 73 6.53 7.05 -14.88
N TRP A 74 6.09 6.11 -15.72
CA TRP A 74 5.62 6.47 -17.05
C TRP A 74 4.34 7.32 -17.01
N ASN A 75 3.32 6.91 -16.23
CA ASN A 75 2.04 7.61 -16.18
C ASN A 75 2.16 9.02 -15.57
N THR A 76 2.97 9.20 -14.54
CA THR A 76 3.22 10.53 -13.94
C THR A 76 3.76 11.51 -14.98
N GLY A 77 4.76 11.13 -15.75
CA GLY A 77 5.29 11.98 -16.81
C GLY A 77 4.36 12.12 -18.01
N TYR A 78 3.60 11.06 -18.35
CA TYR A 78 2.59 11.12 -19.41
C TYR A 78 1.48 12.12 -19.09
N GLN A 79 0.94 12.11 -17.86
CA GLN A 79 -0.09 13.07 -17.43
C GLN A 79 0.45 14.50 -17.42
N ALA A 80 1.68 14.72 -16.99
CA ALA A 80 2.34 16.02 -17.03
C ALA A 80 2.52 16.51 -18.49
N ALA A 81 3.05 15.65 -19.38
CA ALA A 81 3.23 15.99 -20.80
C ALA A 81 1.88 16.25 -21.49
N LEU A 82 0.83 15.49 -21.15
CA LEU A 82 -0.53 15.68 -21.66
C LEU A 82 -1.10 17.04 -21.22
N ALA A 83 -0.93 17.40 -19.96
CA ALA A 83 -1.38 18.67 -19.42
C ALA A 83 -0.67 19.87 -20.12
N ILE A 84 0.65 19.78 -20.26
CA ILE A 84 1.46 20.82 -20.92
C ILE A 84 1.08 20.92 -22.40
N GLY A 85 0.87 19.79 -23.08
CA GLY A 85 0.37 19.76 -24.47
C GLY A 85 -1.01 20.39 -24.65
N ASN A 86 -1.84 20.40 -23.60
CA ASN A 86 -3.16 21.04 -23.56
C ASN A 86 -3.13 22.50 -23.06
N GLY A 87 -1.95 23.09 -22.86
CA GLY A 87 -1.79 24.52 -22.54
C GLY A 87 -1.47 24.81 -21.07
N ALA A 88 -1.23 23.81 -20.23
CA ALA A 88 -0.67 24.01 -18.89
C ALA A 88 0.82 24.40 -19.00
N ALA A 89 1.34 25.12 -18.00
CA ALA A 89 2.76 25.40 -17.91
C ALA A 89 3.50 24.30 -17.14
N PRO A 90 4.77 23.99 -17.47
CA PRO A 90 5.59 23.13 -16.64
C PRO A 90 5.82 23.77 -15.26
N LEU A 91 5.92 22.97 -14.22
CA LEU A 91 6.21 23.46 -12.87
C LEU A 91 7.62 24.06 -12.81
N ASP A 92 7.78 25.20 -12.16
CA ASP A 92 9.10 25.80 -11.92
C ASP A 92 9.79 25.09 -10.74
N ASN A 93 10.39 23.93 -11.02
CA ASN A 93 11.12 23.14 -10.04
C ASN A 93 12.38 22.49 -10.65
N TRP A 94 13.23 21.91 -9.79
CA TRP A 94 14.49 21.31 -10.23
C TRP A 94 14.30 20.06 -11.12
N GLN A 95 13.18 19.35 -11.01
CA GLN A 95 12.86 18.18 -11.82
C GLN A 95 12.64 18.57 -13.28
N THR A 96 11.82 19.61 -13.52
CA THR A 96 11.60 20.16 -14.87
C THR A 96 12.85 20.78 -15.44
N TRP A 97 13.59 21.55 -14.63
CA TRP A 97 14.89 22.09 -15.06
C TRP A 97 15.85 20.99 -15.50
N LEU A 98 15.96 19.89 -14.74
CA LEU A 98 16.84 18.78 -15.08
C LEU A 98 16.35 18.03 -16.33
N PHE A 99 15.05 17.87 -16.50
CA PHE A 99 14.45 17.24 -17.68
C PHE A 99 14.76 18.04 -18.95
N GLU A 100 14.60 19.36 -18.91
CA GLU A 100 14.92 20.28 -20.01
C GLU A 100 16.41 20.35 -20.30
N ALA A 101 17.27 20.26 -19.28
CA ALA A 101 18.72 20.21 -19.42
C ALA A 101 19.20 18.96 -20.19
N PHE A 102 18.43 17.85 -20.18
CA PHE A 102 18.66 16.70 -21.05
C PHE A 102 18.21 16.91 -22.50
N GLY A 103 17.65 18.08 -22.85
CA GLY A 103 17.18 18.40 -24.20
C GLY A 103 15.94 17.61 -24.62
N LEU A 104 15.12 17.13 -23.66
CA LEU A 104 13.90 16.39 -23.91
C LEU A 104 12.69 17.33 -23.98
N GLU A 105 11.77 17.01 -24.88
CA GLU A 105 10.50 17.71 -25.06
C GLU A 105 9.36 17.00 -24.32
N TYR A 106 8.32 17.76 -23.94
CA TYR A 106 7.09 17.24 -23.31
C TYR A 106 6.17 16.61 -24.37
N ASP A 107 6.62 15.49 -24.96
CA ASP A 107 5.86 14.75 -25.98
C ASP A 107 5.25 13.46 -25.38
N VAL A 108 3.92 13.38 -25.37
CA VAL A 108 3.17 12.20 -24.93
C VAL A 108 3.47 10.93 -25.71
N ARG A 109 3.99 11.06 -26.96
CA ARG A 109 4.37 9.93 -27.82
C ARG A 109 5.73 9.34 -27.46
N ASN A 110 6.56 10.12 -26.78
CA ASN A 110 7.89 9.66 -26.36
C ASN A 110 7.80 8.98 -24.99
N ALA A 111 7.63 7.65 -24.98
CA ALA A 111 7.52 6.88 -23.76
C ALA A 111 8.76 7.00 -22.84
N PHE A 112 9.95 7.19 -23.41
CA PHE A 112 11.18 7.39 -22.64
C PHE A 112 11.17 8.75 -21.93
N ALA A 113 10.78 9.82 -22.62
CA ALA A 113 10.70 11.16 -22.02
C ALA A 113 9.65 11.17 -20.90
N CYS A 114 8.46 10.60 -21.12
CA CYS A 114 7.45 10.44 -20.07
C CYS A 114 7.98 9.63 -18.88
N GLY A 115 8.63 8.50 -19.14
CA GLY A 115 9.20 7.66 -18.07
C GLY A 115 10.29 8.37 -17.27
N LEU A 116 11.16 9.12 -17.92
CA LEU A 116 12.21 9.87 -17.25
C LEU A 116 11.65 11.03 -16.43
N LEU A 117 10.70 11.79 -16.97
CA LEU A 117 10.05 12.88 -16.24
C LEU A 117 9.38 12.36 -14.97
N GLY A 118 8.57 11.31 -15.07
CA GLY A 118 7.92 10.72 -13.89
C GLY A 118 8.92 10.06 -12.92
N PHE A 119 10.00 9.48 -13.40
CA PHE A 119 11.07 8.98 -12.54
C PHE A 119 11.73 10.11 -11.73
N LEU A 120 11.94 11.29 -12.32
CA LEU A 120 12.47 12.45 -11.60
C LEU A 120 11.55 12.93 -10.46
N TYR A 121 10.23 12.70 -10.58
CA TYR A 121 9.28 12.97 -9.49
C TYR A 121 9.21 11.81 -8.48
N PHE A 122 9.20 10.58 -8.93
CA PHE A 122 9.06 9.40 -8.07
C PHE A 122 10.32 9.10 -7.25
N PHE A 123 11.49 9.11 -7.89
CA PHE A 123 12.74 8.68 -7.26
C PHE A 123 13.13 9.47 -6.01
N PRO A 124 13.02 10.82 -5.97
CA PRO A 124 13.33 11.58 -4.74
C PRO A 124 12.39 11.25 -3.59
N VAL A 125 11.10 11.06 -3.86
CA VAL A 125 10.12 10.62 -2.86
C VAL A 125 10.50 9.26 -2.31
N TRP A 126 10.73 8.29 -3.20
CA TRP A 126 11.15 6.95 -2.85
C TRP A 126 12.46 6.96 -2.03
N LEU A 127 13.44 7.75 -2.42
CA LEU A 127 14.72 7.87 -1.72
C LEU A 127 14.55 8.44 -0.30
N VAL A 128 13.77 9.51 -0.13
CA VAL A 128 13.51 10.12 1.19
C VAL A 128 12.81 9.12 2.13
N VAL A 129 11.80 8.40 1.62
CA VAL A 129 11.11 7.35 2.40
C VAL A 129 12.11 6.31 2.89
N GLY A 130 12.99 5.82 1.99
CA GLY A 130 13.99 4.81 2.32
C GLY A 130 15.03 5.30 3.34
N ILE A 131 15.57 6.49 3.13
CA ILE A 131 16.58 7.07 4.03
C ILE A 131 15.96 7.32 5.41
N VAL A 132 14.87 8.08 5.50
CA VAL A 132 14.31 8.48 6.80
C VAL A 132 13.74 7.28 7.54
N GLY A 133 12.89 6.49 6.88
CA GLY A 133 12.27 5.33 7.52
C GLY A 133 13.30 4.25 7.87
N GLY A 134 14.28 3.98 6.99
CA GLY A 134 15.35 3.03 7.23
C GLY A 134 16.24 3.43 8.43
N HIS A 135 16.59 4.71 8.57
CA HIS A 135 17.35 5.18 9.75
C HIS A 135 16.56 4.97 11.05
N ILE A 136 15.27 5.23 11.05
CA ILE A 136 14.41 4.99 12.22
C ILE A 136 14.42 3.51 12.58
N GLU A 137 14.26 2.61 11.62
CA GLU A 137 14.34 1.16 11.83
C GLU A 137 15.67 0.74 12.44
N VAL A 138 16.79 1.22 11.89
CA VAL A 138 18.13 0.92 12.39
C VAL A 138 18.29 1.43 13.84
N ILE A 139 17.86 2.65 14.15
CA ILE A 139 17.92 3.21 15.50
C ILE A 139 17.16 2.33 16.50
N PHE A 140 15.92 1.93 16.17
CA PHE A 140 15.13 1.07 17.05
C PHE A 140 15.71 -0.34 17.17
N SER A 141 16.28 -0.90 16.09
CA SER A 141 16.95 -2.19 16.10
C SER A 141 18.18 -2.16 17.03
N ILE A 142 18.99 -1.10 16.99
CA ILE A 142 20.14 -0.90 17.88
C ILE A 142 19.68 -0.78 19.34
N ILE A 143 18.67 0.05 19.63
CA ILE A 143 18.17 0.27 21.00
C ILE A 143 17.62 -1.02 21.61
N ARG A 144 16.92 -1.83 20.80
CA ARG A 144 16.28 -3.08 21.27
C ARG A 144 17.17 -4.31 21.16
N GLY A 145 18.31 -4.22 20.47
CA GLY A 145 19.25 -5.34 20.30
C GLY A 145 18.70 -6.46 19.41
N HIS A 146 17.88 -6.15 18.41
CA HIS A 146 17.41 -7.11 17.43
C HIS A 146 17.88 -6.77 15.99
N GLU A 147 17.79 -7.72 15.08
CA GLU A 147 18.15 -7.55 13.68
C GLU A 147 17.18 -6.59 12.96
N VAL A 148 17.65 -5.92 11.89
CA VAL A 148 16.80 -5.12 11.02
C VAL A 148 15.94 -6.06 10.19
N THR A 149 14.64 -5.79 10.14
CA THR A 149 13.69 -6.66 9.45
C THR A 149 13.31 -6.12 8.08
N GLU A 150 13.17 -6.99 7.10
CA GLU A 150 12.85 -6.64 5.72
C GLU A 150 11.42 -6.14 5.52
N GLY A 151 10.58 -6.17 6.53
CA GLY A 151 9.21 -5.64 6.47
C GLY A 151 9.13 -4.17 6.10
N PHE A 152 10.17 -3.39 6.38
CA PHE A 152 10.25 -2.00 5.96
C PHE A 152 10.34 -1.83 4.44
N LEU A 153 10.93 -2.76 3.69
CA LEU A 153 10.99 -2.68 2.24
C LEU A 153 9.60 -2.54 1.61
N VAL A 154 8.63 -3.29 2.11
CA VAL A 154 7.25 -3.20 1.63
C VAL A 154 6.63 -1.85 2.00
N THR A 155 6.80 -1.39 3.24
CA THR A 155 6.32 -0.08 3.69
C THR A 155 6.92 1.05 2.84
N TRP A 156 8.20 0.96 2.50
CA TRP A 156 8.93 1.91 1.67
C TRP A 156 8.26 2.09 0.29
N PHE A 157 8.05 0.98 -0.44
CA PHE A 157 7.42 1.03 -1.76
C PHE A 157 5.95 1.44 -1.67
N LEU A 158 5.18 0.86 -0.74
CA LEU A 158 3.76 1.16 -0.59
C LEU A 158 3.52 2.63 -0.30
N PHE A 159 4.26 3.21 0.65
CA PHE A 159 4.07 4.61 1.01
C PHE A 159 4.43 5.54 -0.14
N ALA A 160 5.60 5.35 -0.79
CA ALA A 160 6.02 6.18 -1.91
C ALA A 160 5.01 6.16 -3.07
N LEU A 161 4.43 4.99 -3.39
CA LEU A 161 3.47 4.82 -4.47
C LEU A 161 2.09 5.43 -4.18
N THR A 162 1.75 5.66 -2.91
CA THR A 162 0.46 6.27 -2.53
C THR A 162 0.48 7.79 -2.47
N LEU A 163 1.62 8.40 -2.69
CA LEU A 163 1.79 9.84 -2.62
C LEU A 163 1.54 10.53 -3.98
N PRO A 164 1.11 11.80 -3.96
CA PRO A 164 1.06 12.61 -5.17
C PRO A 164 2.47 12.98 -5.65
N PRO A 165 2.68 13.19 -6.97
CA PRO A 165 4.00 13.50 -7.52
C PRO A 165 4.57 14.86 -7.08
N THR A 166 3.72 15.82 -6.74
CA THR A 166 4.13 17.19 -6.39
C THR A 166 4.38 17.40 -4.89
N ILE A 167 4.30 16.33 -4.08
CA ILE A 167 4.44 16.46 -2.62
C ILE A 167 5.83 16.99 -2.20
N PRO A 168 5.93 17.97 -1.29
CA PRO A 168 7.21 18.41 -0.75
C PRO A 168 7.95 17.31 0.00
N LEU A 169 9.25 17.12 -0.28
CA LEU A 169 10.06 16.03 0.28
C LEU A 169 10.15 16.05 1.80
N TRP A 170 10.10 17.23 2.44
CA TRP A 170 10.11 17.33 3.89
C TRP A 170 8.81 16.76 4.52
N MET A 171 7.65 16.91 3.85
CA MET A 171 6.40 16.29 4.29
C MET A 171 6.49 14.77 4.19
N VAL A 172 7.10 14.26 3.12
CA VAL A 172 7.37 12.82 2.97
C VAL A 172 8.21 12.30 4.13
N ALA A 173 9.28 13.03 4.49
CA ALA A 173 10.15 12.68 5.61
C ALA A 173 9.40 12.63 6.95
N VAL A 174 8.59 13.64 7.25
CA VAL A 174 7.78 13.68 8.48
C VAL A 174 6.70 12.59 8.48
N GLY A 175 6.05 12.36 7.32
CA GLY A 175 5.02 11.32 7.18
C GLY A 175 5.54 9.93 7.44
N ILE A 176 6.68 9.55 6.82
CA ILE A 176 7.27 8.23 7.05
C ILE A 176 7.82 8.09 8.48
N ALA A 177 8.41 9.16 9.02
CA ALA A 177 8.90 9.16 10.40
C ALA A 177 7.76 8.89 11.40
N PHE A 178 6.63 9.55 11.22
CA PHE A 178 5.44 9.33 12.04
C PHE A 178 4.92 7.89 11.90
N GLY A 179 4.73 7.41 10.66
CA GLY A 179 4.13 6.10 10.41
C GLY A 179 5.01 4.94 10.87
N VAL A 180 6.33 4.99 10.65
CA VAL A 180 7.24 3.95 11.13
C VAL A 180 7.33 3.99 12.66
N THR A 181 7.50 5.16 13.26
CA THR A 181 7.62 5.26 14.72
C THR A 181 6.35 4.86 15.44
N LEU A 182 5.22 5.53 15.14
CA LEU A 182 3.95 5.32 15.85
C LEU A 182 3.11 4.16 15.29
N GLY A 183 3.22 3.88 13.99
CA GLY A 183 2.45 2.79 13.38
C GLY A 183 3.09 1.41 13.56
N LYS A 184 4.40 1.35 13.84
CA LYS A 184 5.13 0.09 13.89
C LYS A 184 6.03 -0.04 15.12
N GLU A 185 7.03 0.86 15.28
CA GLU A 185 8.09 0.67 16.27
C GLU A 185 7.57 0.77 17.71
N VAL A 186 6.67 1.69 18.02
CA VAL A 186 6.08 1.82 19.37
C VAL A 186 5.43 0.52 19.84
N PHE A 187 4.84 -0.25 18.93
CA PHE A 187 4.18 -1.54 19.23
C PHE A 187 5.16 -2.73 19.36
N GLY A 188 6.41 -2.59 18.94
CA GLY A 188 7.40 -3.67 19.04
C GLY A 188 8.14 -4.01 17.74
N GLY A 189 7.84 -3.34 16.63
CA GLY A 189 8.44 -3.56 15.33
C GLY A 189 7.62 -4.48 14.43
N VAL A 190 8.28 -5.16 13.49
CA VAL A 190 7.62 -6.02 12.51
C VAL A 190 6.89 -7.18 13.18
N GLY A 191 5.64 -7.42 12.79
CA GLY A 191 4.81 -8.49 13.34
C GLY A 191 4.01 -8.09 14.60
N MET A 192 4.30 -6.91 15.21
CA MET A 192 3.59 -6.40 16.38
C MET A 192 2.71 -5.18 16.09
N ASN A 193 2.78 -4.65 14.89
CA ASN A 193 2.00 -3.49 14.48
C ASN A 193 0.51 -3.84 14.34
N VAL A 194 -0.33 -3.01 14.94
CA VAL A 194 -1.80 -3.16 14.87
C VAL A 194 -2.35 -2.67 13.54
N MET A 195 -1.72 -1.66 12.94
CA MET A 195 -2.12 -1.02 11.70
C MET A 195 -1.00 -1.11 10.65
N ASN A 196 -1.36 -1.01 9.38
CA ASN A 196 -0.38 -0.93 8.29
C ASN A 196 0.40 0.39 8.37
N PRO A 197 1.76 0.37 8.53
CA PRO A 197 2.55 1.57 8.73
C PRO A 197 2.52 2.56 7.55
N ALA A 198 2.46 2.06 6.31
CA ALA A 198 2.36 2.91 5.13
C ALA A 198 1.05 3.71 5.12
N LEU A 199 -0.06 3.08 5.51
CA LEU A 199 -1.35 3.75 5.62
C LEU A 199 -1.40 4.73 6.80
N VAL A 200 -0.74 4.42 7.91
CA VAL A 200 -0.60 5.37 9.04
C VAL A 200 0.18 6.60 8.61
N SER A 201 1.28 6.43 7.85
CA SER A 201 2.06 7.54 7.27
C SER A 201 1.21 8.42 6.37
N ARG A 202 0.44 7.79 5.46
CA ARG A 202 -0.45 8.51 4.53
C ARG A 202 -1.59 9.22 5.25
N ALA A 203 -2.20 8.56 6.25
CA ALA A 203 -3.27 9.16 7.05
C ALA A 203 -2.78 10.40 7.80
N PHE A 204 -1.59 10.32 8.41
CA PHE A 204 -0.98 11.48 9.06
C PHE A 204 -0.83 12.64 8.09
N LEU A 205 -0.26 12.42 6.90
CA LEU A 205 -0.08 13.49 5.90
C LEU A 205 -1.43 14.05 5.44
N PHE A 206 -2.42 13.18 5.22
CA PHE A 206 -3.74 13.63 4.79
C PHE A 206 -4.42 14.55 5.82
N PHE A 207 -4.32 14.22 7.10
CA PHE A 207 -4.95 15.04 8.14
C PHE A 207 -4.11 16.26 8.55
N ALA A 208 -2.79 16.15 8.51
CA ALA A 208 -1.90 17.26 8.89
C ALA A 208 -1.68 18.27 7.75
N TYR A 209 -1.64 17.79 6.50
CA TYR A 209 -1.33 18.61 5.32
C TYR A 209 -2.30 18.32 4.16
N PRO A 210 -3.61 18.54 4.34
CA PRO A 210 -4.62 18.16 3.36
C PRO A 210 -4.42 18.86 2.00
N ALA A 211 -3.93 20.07 1.95
CA ALA A 211 -3.67 20.80 0.71
C ALA A 211 -2.57 20.18 -0.17
N ALA A 212 -1.65 19.41 0.42
CA ALA A 212 -0.60 18.70 -0.31
C ALA A 212 -0.98 17.26 -0.67
N MET A 213 -2.10 16.74 -0.13
CA MET A 213 -2.55 15.37 -0.30
C MET A 213 -3.90 15.25 -1.00
N SER A 214 -4.58 16.37 -1.24
CA SER A 214 -5.91 16.40 -1.82
C SER A 214 -6.09 17.71 -2.59
N GLY A 215 -7.03 17.74 -3.52
CA GLY A 215 -7.29 18.90 -4.38
C GLY A 215 -6.86 18.65 -5.82
N ASP A 216 -7.00 19.69 -6.65
CA ASP A 216 -6.83 19.56 -8.10
C ASP A 216 -5.38 19.78 -8.57
N ALA A 217 -4.54 20.40 -7.73
CA ALA A 217 -3.19 20.82 -8.12
C ALA A 217 -2.09 19.79 -7.85
N VAL A 218 -2.40 18.69 -7.13
CA VAL A 218 -1.35 17.79 -6.58
C VAL A 218 -1.10 16.54 -7.42
N TRP A 219 -2.07 16.12 -8.23
CA TRP A 219 -2.03 14.82 -8.91
C TRP A 219 -1.31 14.82 -10.25
N VAL A 220 -1.14 16.00 -10.87
CA VAL A 220 -0.44 16.16 -12.14
C VAL A 220 0.71 17.13 -11.94
N ALA A 221 1.90 16.80 -12.46
CA ALA A 221 3.10 17.61 -12.34
C ALA A 221 3.14 18.71 -13.42
N ALA A 222 2.10 19.58 -13.42
CA ALA A 222 1.96 20.75 -14.27
C ALA A 222 1.19 21.83 -13.51
N GLU A 223 1.34 23.10 -13.92
CA GLU A 223 0.58 24.18 -13.30
C GLU A 223 -0.90 24.10 -13.71
N ASN A 224 -1.79 24.28 -12.75
CA ASN A 224 -3.21 24.44 -13.03
C ASN A 224 -3.44 25.77 -13.74
N THR A 225 -4.26 25.74 -14.78
CA THR A 225 -4.67 26.92 -15.54
C THR A 225 -6.20 26.97 -15.64
N ASP A 226 -6.76 28.08 -16.12
CA ASP A 226 -8.21 28.20 -16.36
C ASP A 226 -8.73 27.15 -17.35
N VAL A 227 -7.84 26.52 -18.12
CA VAL A 227 -8.16 25.53 -19.15
C VAL A 227 -7.92 24.08 -18.68
N PHE A 228 -7.05 23.89 -17.68
CA PHE A 228 -6.65 22.57 -17.19
C PHE A 228 -6.72 22.47 -15.66
N THR A 229 -7.39 21.45 -15.15
CA THR A 229 -7.39 21.07 -13.74
C THR A 229 -6.92 19.62 -13.60
N GLY A 230 -6.03 19.37 -12.64
CA GLY A 230 -5.52 18.01 -12.36
C GLY A 230 -6.42 17.19 -11.45
N ALA A 231 -7.74 17.44 -11.42
CA ALA A 231 -8.68 16.73 -10.57
C ALA A 231 -8.70 15.22 -10.86
N THR A 232 -8.83 14.40 -9.81
CA THR A 232 -9.06 12.96 -10.00
C THR A 232 -10.50 12.70 -10.44
N TRP A 233 -10.71 11.60 -11.19
CA TRP A 233 -12.06 11.22 -11.63
C TRP A 233 -13.03 10.92 -10.48
N LEU A 234 -12.53 10.54 -9.29
CA LEU A 234 -13.35 10.43 -8.09
C LEU A 234 -13.82 11.80 -7.57
N ALA A 235 -12.94 12.81 -7.63
CA ALA A 235 -13.30 14.18 -7.26
C ALA A 235 -14.33 14.74 -8.24
N VAL A 236 -14.12 14.52 -9.54
CA VAL A 236 -15.10 14.88 -10.59
C VAL A 236 -16.44 14.19 -10.37
N ALA A 237 -16.45 12.88 -10.06
CA ALA A 237 -17.69 12.15 -9.79
C ALA A 237 -18.45 12.66 -8.55
N ALA A 238 -17.74 13.18 -7.56
CA ALA A 238 -18.31 13.77 -6.35
C ALA A 238 -18.86 15.18 -6.56
N ASP A 239 -18.48 15.86 -7.66
CA ASP A 239 -18.98 17.20 -7.98
C ASP A 239 -20.47 17.14 -8.32
N LYS A 240 -21.25 18.01 -7.67
CA LYS A 240 -22.72 18.11 -7.88
C LYS A 240 -23.10 18.63 -9.27
N THR A 241 -22.19 19.35 -9.93
CA THR A 241 -22.45 19.98 -11.23
C THR A 241 -22.12 19.05 -12.40
N GLN A 242 -21.00 18.35 -12.33
CA GLN A 242 -20.53 17.43 -13.37
C GLN A 242 -20.93 15.98 -13.09
N GLY A 243 -20.71 15.53 -11.86
CA GLY A 243 -21.14 14.24 -11.34
C GLY A 243 -20.89 13.05 -12.28
N MET A 244 -21.82 12.11 -12.25
CA MET A 244 -21.79 10.91 -13.10
C MET A 244 -21.90 11.20 -14.60
N ALA A 245 -22.39 12.37 -15.02
CA ALA A 245 -22.49 12.75 -16.44
C ALA A 245 -21.10 12.84 -17.08
N ALA A 246 -20.12 13.40 -16.35
CA ALA A 246 -18.74 13.49 -16.84
C ALA A 246 -18.08 12.11 -16.99
N LEU A 247 -18.32 11.16 -16.06
CA LEU A 247 -17.83 9.79 -16.16
C LEU A 247 -18.39 9.03 -17.36
N ASN A 248 -19.61 9.35 -17.77
CA ASN A 248 -20.29 8.68 -18.88
C ASN A 248 -20.11 9.42 -20.22
N ALA A 249 -19.50 10.60 -20.22
CA ALA A 249 -19.29 11.40 -21.43
C ALA A 249 -18.27 10.77 -22.38
N ASP A 250 -17.22 10.13 -21.84
CA ASP A 250 -16.22 9.43 -22.64
C ASP A 250 -16.40 7.91 -22.52
N PRO A 251 -16.75 7.22 -23.63
CA PRO A 251 -16.91 5.77 -23.63
C PRO A 251 -15.63 4.98 -23.33
N ASN A 252 -14.45 5.59 -23.51
CA ASN A 252 -13.17 4.97 -23.28
C ASN A 252 -12.67 5.17 -21.84
N LEU A 253 -13.24 6.10 -21.10
CA LEU A 253 -12.75 6.46 -19.76
C LEU A 253 -12.64 5.26 -18.81
N TRP A 254 -13.61 4.35 -18.84
CA TRP A 254 -13.54 3.16 -17.98
C TRP A 254 -12.35 2.27 -18.36
N LYS A 255 -12.05 2.12 -19.64
CA LYS A 255 -10.90 1.36 -20.13
C LYS A 255 -9.58 2.04 -19.72
N ASP A 256 -9.53 3.37 -19.87
CA ASP A 256 -8.35 4.16 -19.49
C ASP A 256 -8.12 4.11 -17.97
N ALA A 257 -9.17 4.18 -17.16
CA ALA A 257 -9.12 3.98 -15.72
C ALA A 257 -8.68 2.55 -15.35
N PHE A 258 -9.14 1.53 -16.07
CA PHE A 258 -8.73 0.15 -15.83
C PHE A 258 -7.25 -0.09 -16.16
N ILE A 259 -6.76 0.46 -17.27
CA ILE A 259 -5.34 0.41 -17.65
C ILE A 259 -4.50 1.30 -16.71
N GLY A 260 -5.06 2.44 -16.28
CA GLY A 260 -4.42 3.38 -15.35
C GLY A 260 -3.93 4.67 -15.99
N VAL A 261 -4.32 4.98 -17.23
CA VAL A 261 -3.94 6.22 -17.94
C VAL A 261 -4.84 7.38 -17.48
N ILE A 262 -4.84 7.62 -16.17
CA ILE A 262 -5.64 8.65 -15.49
C ILE A 262 -4.78 9.37 -14.45
N PRO A 263 -5.13 10.63 -14.07
CA PRO A 263 -4.47 11.33 -12.97
C PRO A 263 -4.80 10.69 -11.63
N GLY A 264 -3.83 10.68 -10.70
CA GLY A 264 -3.98 10.14 -9.35
C GLY A 264 -2.66 9.99 -8.61
N SER A 265 -2.66 9.30 -7.47
CA SER A 265 -1.42 8.92 -6.78
C SER A 265 -0.53 8.06 -7.69
N MET A 266 0.78 8.22 -7.54
CA MET A 266 1.75 7.64 -8.48
C MET A 266 1.52 6.16 -8.78
N GLY A 267 1.24 5.32 -7.79
CA GLY A 267 1.08 3.86 -7.96
C GLY A 267 -0.35 3.33 -7.92
N GLU A 268 -1.35 4.17 -7.65
CA GLU A 268 -2.73 3.70 -7.42
C GLU A 268 -3.62 3.75 -8.68
N THR A 269 -3.08 4.16 -9.83
CA THR A 269 -3.88 4.44 -11.03
C THR A 269 -4.27 3.19 -11.82
N SER A 270 -3.40 2.17 -11.92
CA SER A 270 -3.64 0.99 -12.77
C SER A 270 -4.29 -0.17 -12.03
N ALA A 271 -5.59 -0.37 -12.21
CA ALA A 271 -6.28 -1.56 -11.71
C ALA A 271 -5.76 -2.85 -12.38
N LEU A 272 -5.43 -2.81 -13.66
CA LEU A 272 -4.90 -3.96 -14.41
C LEU A 272 -3.59 -4.47 -13.79
N LEU A 273 -2.63 -3.60 -13.54
CA LEU A 273 -1.34 -4.00 -12.95
C LEU A 273 -1.49 -4.45 -11.50
N CYS A 274 -2.42 -3.88 -10.76
CA CYS A 274 -2.78 -4.39 -9.43
C CYS A 274 -3.32 -5.83 -9.51
N LEU A 275 -4.13 -6.18 -10.51
CA LEU A 275 -4.61 -7.56 -10.71
C LEU A 275 -3.47 -8.50 -11.13
N VAL A 276 -2.49 -8.04 -11.91
CA VAL A 276 -1.27 -8.82 -12.19
C VAL A 276 -0.49 -9.08 -10.90
N GLY A 277 -0.32 -8.06 -10.06
CA GLY A 277 0.26 -8.20 -8.73
C GLY A 277 -0.53 -9.18 -7.84
N ALA A 278 -1.87 -9.11 -7.86
CA ALA A 278 -2.74 -10.04 -7.15
C ALA A 278 -2.50 -11.48 -7.60
N LEU A 279 -2.37 -11.73 -8.91
CA LEU A 279 -2.09 -13.06 -9.45
C LEU A 279 -0.75 -13.59 -8.91
N ILE A 280 0.31 -12.77 -8.92
CA ILE A 280 1.62 -13.15 -8.37
C ILE A 280 1.49 -13.51 -6.88
N LEU A 281 0.83 -12.67 -6.08
CA LEU A 281 0.67 -12.88 -4.64
C LEU A 281 -0.21 -14.09 -4.30
N ILE A 282 -1.23 -14.39 -5.10
CA ILE A 282 -2.12 -15.56 -4.90
C ILE A 282 -1.38 -16.84 -5.27
N VAL A 283 -0.67 -16.87 -6.41
CA VAL A 283 0.09 -18.06 -6.87
C VAL A 283 1.21 -18.39 -5.89
N THR A 284 1.89 -17.39 -5.35
CA THR A 284 2.94 -17.56 -4.32
C THR A 284 2.38 -17.82 -2.91
N LYS A 285 1.04 -17.77 -2.74
CA LYS A 285 0.34 -17.95 -1.45
C LYS A 285 0.70 -16.93 -0.37
N ILE A 286 1.21 -15.77 -0.78
CA ILE A 286 1.54 -14.65 0.11
C ILE A 286 0.30 -13.78 0.33
N GLY A 287 -0.38 -13.38 -0.74
CA GLY A 287 -1.62 -12.61 -0.67
C GLY A 287 -2.85 -13.49 -0.48
N SER A 288 -3.78 -13.04 0.35
CA SER A 288 -5.02 -13.77 0.64
C SER A 288 -6.10 -13.47 -0.40
N TRP A 289 -6.40 -14.42 -1.29
CA TRP A 289 -7.52 -14.30 -2.22
C TRP A 289 -8.87 -14.15 -1.50
N ARG A 290 -9.00 -14.68 -0.26
CA ARG A 290 -10.23 -14.54 0.54
C ARG A 290 -10.49 -13.10 0.95
N THR A 291 -9.44 -12.40 1.37
CA THR A 291 -9.52 -10.97 1.69
C THR A 291 -9.92 -10.16 0.44
N MET A 292 -9.25 -10.41 -0.70
CA MET A 292 -9.55 -9.73 -1.97
C MET A 292 -11.00 -10.00 -2.40
N ALA A 293 -11.46 -11.25 -2.35
CA ALA A 293 -12.85 -11.60 -2.68
C ALA A 293 -13.84 -10.94 -1.71
N GLY A 294 -13.53 -10.91 -0.42
CA GLY A 294 -14.33 -10.21 0.59
C GLY A 294 -14.50 -8.73 0.24
N VAL A 295 -13.40 -8.02 -0.05
CA VAL A 295 -13.42 -6.60 -0.43
C VAL A 295 -14.29 -6.38 -1.67
N THR A 296 -14.11 -7.22 -2.70
CA THR A 296 -14.90 -7.11 -3.93
C THR A 296 -16.39 -7.30 -3.67
N VAL A 297 -16.77 -8.36 -2.93
CA VAL A 297 -18.18 -8.65 -2.59
C VAL A 297 -18.78 -7.52 -1.75
N GLY A 298 -18.04 -7.02 -0.74
CA GLY A 298 -18.49 -5.91 0.10
C GLY A 298 -18.72 -4.63 -0.69
N THR A 299 -17.79 -4.30 -1.60
CA THR A 299 -17.90 -3.13 -2.50
C THR A 299 -19.13 -3.25 -3.39
N VAL A 300 -19.33 -4.40 -4.05
CA VAL A 300 -20.49 -4.63 -4.92
C VAL A 300 -21.79 -4.56 -4.12
N ALA A 301 -21.87 -5.23 -2.98
CA ALA A 301 -23.06 -5.23 -2.14
C ALA A 301 -23.46 -3.81 -1.69
N MET A 302 -22.49 -3.04 -1.20
CA MET A 302 -22.78 -1.69 -0.69
C MET A 302 -23.10 -0.71 -1.82
N ALA A 303 -22.40 -0.78 -2.95
CA ALA A 303 -22.73 0.05 -4.12
C ALA A 303 -24.14 -0.21 -4.62
N LEU A 304 -24.57 -1.48 -4.70
CA LEU A 304 -25.94 -1.83 -5.11
C LEU A 304 -26.99 -1.34 -4.09
N VAL A 305 -26.70 -1.41 -2.80
CA VAL A 305 -27.60 -0.86 -1.76
C VAL A 305 -27.76 0.65 -1.92
N LEU A 306 -26.65 1.39 -2.11
CA LEU A 306 -26.72 2.85 -2.29
C LEU A 306 -27.40 3.23 -3.60
N ASN A 307 -27.16 2.50 -4.69
CA ASN A 307 -27.85 2.70 -5.97
C ASN A 307 -29.36 2.46 -5.84
N ALA A 308 -29.78 1.52 -4.99
CA ALA A 308 -31.21 1.25 -4.75
C ALA A 308 -31.88 2.34 -3.87
N ILE A 309 -31.12 2.97 -2.97
CA ILE A 309 -31.61 4.08 -2.16
C ILE A 309 -31.77 5.35 -3.02
N ASP A 310 -30.84 5.55 -3.96
CA ASP A 310 -30.71 6.74 -4.81
C ASP A 310 -30.65 8.06 -4.01
N SER A 311 -30.25 9.15 -4.64
CA SER A 311 -30.24 10.48 -4.06
C SER A 311 -30.19 11.54 -5.16
N ASP A 312 -31.05 12.54 -5.05
CA ASP A 312 -31.07 13.69 -5.96
C ASP A 312 -30.00 14.75 -5.60
N THR A 313 -29.48 14.70 -4.37
CA THR A 313 -28.51 15.69 -3.87
C THR A 313 -27.05 15.24 -3.96
N ASN A 314 -26.81 13.93 -4.09
CA ASN A 314 -25.46 13.36 -4.13
C ASN A 314 -25.33 12.39 -5.34
N PRO A 315 -24.60 12.82 -6.39
CA PRO A 315 -24.44 12.03 -7.60
C PRO A 315 -23.72 10.69 -7.39
N MET A 316 -22.89 10.59 -6.33
CA MET A 316 -22.13 9.38 -6.01
C MET A 316 -23.04 8.18 -5.66
N PHE A 317 -24.30 8.40 -5.26
CA PHE A 317 -25.27 7.30 -5.06
C PHE A 317 -25.58 6.52 -6.34
N LYS A 318 -25.43 7.15 -7.50
CA LYS A 318 -25.66 6.51 -8.82
C LYS A 318 -24.41 5.82 -9.39
N MET A 319 -23.28 5.87 -8.65
CA MET A 319 -22.03 5.27 -9.09
C MET A 319 -22.10 3.75 -9.04
N GLY A 320 -21.95 3.10 -10.19
CA GLY A 320 -21.98 1.64 -10.28
C GLY A 320 -20.74 0.97 -9.66
N PRO A 321 -20.86 -0.30 -9.23
CA PRO A 321 -19.74 -1.04 -8.60
C PRO A 321 -18.47 -1.06 -9.46
N GLN A 322 -18.61 -1.12 -10.78
CA GLN A 322 -17.48 -1.17 -11.72
C GLN A 322 -16.59 0.08 -11.65
N TRP A 323 -17.17 1.24 -11.38
CA TRP A 323 -16.42 2.48 -11.21
C TRP A 323 -15.67 2.52 -9.87
N HIS A 324 -16.32 2.06 -8.80
CA HIS A 324 -15.68 1.96 -7.50
C HIS A 324 -14.43 1.08 -7.50
N MET A 325 -14.38 0.05 -8.36
CA MET A 325 -13.27 -0.89 -8.45
C MET A 325 -12.09 -0.40 -9.30
N VAL A 326 -12.30 0.51 -10.23
CA VAL A 326 -11.22 1.00 -11.12
C VAL A 326 -10.71 2.38 -10.75
N LEU A 327 -11.50 3.19 -10.03
CA LEU A 327 -11.11 4.54 -9.65
C LEU A 327 -10.47 4.60 -8.26
N GLY A 328 -9.48 5.48 -8.11
CA GLY A 328 -8.73 5.70 -6.88
C GLY A 328 -7.91 4.49 -6.44
N GLY A 329 -7.48 4.49 -5.18
CA GLY A 329 -6.62 3.44 -4.61
C GLY A 329 -7.32 2.12 -4.26
N TRP A 330 -8.53 1.83 -4.80
CA TRP A 330 -9.26 0.62 -4.41
C TRP A 330 -8.51 -0.67 -4.77
N ALA A 331 -8.08 -0.82 -6.03
CA ALA A 331 -7.39 -2.03 -6.48
C ALA A 331 -6.04 -2.21 -5.78
N PHE A 332 -5.28 -1.13 -5.63
CA PHE A 332 -3.98 -1.14 -4.95
C PHE A 332 -4.13 -1.49 -3.46
N GLY A 333 -5.06 -0.85 -2.76
CA GLY A 333 -5.34 -1.11 -1.36
C GLY A 333 -5.87 -2.52 -1.10
N MET A 334 -6.75 -3.04 -1.97
CA MET A 334 -7.27 -4.40 -1.90
C MET A 334 -6.14 -5.45 -2.01
N VAL A 335 -5.21 -5.26 -2.94
CA VAL A 335 -4.17 -6.26 -3.26
C VAL A 335 -3.00 -6.20 -2.30
N PHE A 336 -2.46 -5.01 -2.02
CA PHE A 336 -1.18 -4.86 -1.33
C PHE A 336 -1.29 -4.40 0.12
N MET A 337 -2.42 -3.82 0.52
CA MET A 337 -2.58 -3.26 1.86
C MET A 337 -3.57 -4.03 2.72
N ALA A 338 -4.73 -4.44 2.16
CA ALA A 338 -5.71 -5.23 2.89
C ALA A 338 -5.25 -6.68 3.12
N THR A 339 -4.30 -7.17 2.33
CA THR A 339 -3.71 -8.51 2.47
C THR A 339 -2.45 -8.54 3.32
N ASP A 340 -2.10 -7.44 3.99
CA ASP A 340 -0.96 -7.37 4.90
C ASP A 340 -1.03 -8.51 5.94
N PRO A 341 -0.03 -9.39 6.01
CA PRO A 341 -0.09 -10.56 6.86
C PRO A 341 -0.08 -10.24 8.37
N VAL A 342 0.31 -9.02 8.75
CA VAL A 342 0.42 -8.62 10.17
C VAL A 342 -0.87 -7.96 10.67
N SER A 343 -1.39 -6.98 9.95
CA SER A 343 -2.51 -6.17 10.40
C SER A 343 -3.89 -6.69 9.95
N SER A 344 -3.94 -7.67 9.03
CA SER A 344 -5.20 -8.29 8.58
C SER A 344 -5.64 -9.46 9.49
N ALA A 345 -6.87 -9.96 9.28
CA ALA A 345 -7.34 -11.16 9.96
C ALA A 345 -6.52 -12.41 9.56
N PHE A 346 -6.32 -13.33 10.52
CA PHE A 346 -5.53 -14.56 10.32
C PHE A 346 -6.37 -15.75 9.90
N THR A 347 -7.61 -15.87 10.41
CA THR A 347 -8.49 -17.02 10.12
C THR A 347 -9.11 -16.91 8.73
N ASP A 348 -9.35 -18.04 8.06
CA ASP A 348 -9.92 -18.06 6.71
C ASP A 348 -11.29 -17.38 6.61
N ILE A 349 -12.15 -17.60 7.61
CA ILE A 349 -13.45 -16.93 7.70
C ILE A 349 -13.28 -15.46 8.10
N GLY A 350 -12.35 -15.18 9.02
CA GLY A 350 -12.02 -13.83 9.43
C GLY A 350 -11.56 -12.97 8.25
N LYS A 351 -10.75 -13.51 7.35
CA LYS A 351 -10.29 -12.83 6.12
C LYS A 351 -11.44 -12.42 5.21
N LEU A 352 -12.45 -13.28 5.04
CA LEU A 352 -13.64 -12.95 4.25
C LEU A 352 -14.47 -11.85 4.91
N ILE A 353 -14.71 -11.95 6.22
CA ILE A 353 -15.49 -10.97 6.98
C ILE A 353 -14.76 -9.61 6.99
N TYR A 354 -13.47 -9.63 7.31
CA TYR A 354 -12.60 -8.45 7.32
C TYR A 354 -12.61 -7.75 5.95
N GLY A 355 -12.38 -8.50 4.87
CA GLY A 355 -12.43 -7.96 3.52
C GLY A 355 -13.79 -7.41 3.15
N PHE A 356 -14.88 -8.12 3.48
CA PHE A 356 -16.24 -7.67 3.21
C PHE A 356 -16.53 -6.30 3.84
N PHE A 357 -16.17 -6.11 5.10
CA PHE A 357 -16.38 -4.83 5.75
C PHE A 357 -15.47 -3.71 5.20
N ILE A 358 -14.23 -4.02 4.79
CA ILE A 358 -13.42 -3.03 4.07
C ILE A 358 -14.17 -2.56 2.82
N GLY A 359 -14.66 -3.47 1.99
CA GLY A 359 -15.42 -3.12 0.79
C GLY A 359 -16.65 -2.26 1.08
N VAL A 360 -17.42 -2.59 2.12
CA VAL A 360 -18.57 -1.79 2.58
C VAL A 360 -18.14 -0.39 2.98
N PHE A 361 -17.11 -0.28 3.83
CA PHE A 361 -16.65 1.03 4.34
C PHE A 361 -16.02 1.90 3.26
N VAL A 362 -15.31 1.32 2.29
CA VAL A 362 -14.78 2.09 1.15
C VAL A 362 -15.90 2.82 0.43
N VAL A 363 -16.98 2.13 0.10
CA VAL A 363 -18.11 2.73 -0.63
C VAL A 363 -18.84 3.74 0.24
N LEU A 364 -19.07 3.42 1.52
CA LEU A 364 -19.67 4.36 2.47
C LEU A 364 -18.87 5.66 2.59
N VAL A 365 -17.55 5.57 2.79
CA VAL A 365 -16.70 6.76 2.91
C VAL A 365 -16.73 7.58 1.64
N ARG A 366 -16.61 6.94 0.47
CA ARG A 366 -16.63 7.61 -0.83
C ARG A 366 -17.93 8.37 -1.08
N VAL A 367 -19.05 7.74 -0.78
CA VAL A 367 -20.37 8.29 -1.12
C VAL A 367 -20.87 9.26 -0.05
N VAL A 368 -20.66 8.98 1.23
CA VAL A 368 -21.23 9.78 2.33
C VAL A 368 -20.32 10.95 2.70
N ASN A 369 -19.00 10.82 2.50
CA ASN A 369 -18.04 11.86 2.85
C ASN A 369 -17.50 12.60 1.60
N PRO A 370 -18.10 13.70 1.17
CA PRO A 370 -17.65 14.43 -0.03
C PRO A 370 -16.27 15.07 0.13
N GLY A 371 -15.78 15.26 1.34
CA GLY A 371 -14.44 15.80 1.61
C GLY A 371 -13.30 14.80 1.45
N TYR A 372 -13.61 13.51 1.30
CA TYR A 372 -12.61 12.45 1.11
C TYR A 372 -13.15 11.30 0.25
N PRO A 373 -13.18 11.46 -1.07
CA PRO A 373 -13.77 10.46 -1.96
C PRO A 373 -12.93 9.18 -2.12
N GLU A 374 -11.68 9.12 -1.64
CA GLU A 374 -10.82 7.94 -1.77
C GLU A 374 -11.27 6.75 -0.92
N GLY A 375 -11.50 6.92 0.35
CA GLY A 375 -12.08 5.94 1.26
C GLY A 375 -11.22 4.72 1.63
N MET A 376 -10.37 4.20 0.75
CA MET A 376 -9.70 2.89 0.93
C MET A 376 -8.74 2.88 2.13
N MET A 377 -7.94 3.92 2.29
CA MET A 377 -7.01 4.07 3.41
C MET A 377 -7.74 3.99 4.76
N LEU A 378 -8.81 4.78 4.93
CA LEU A 378 -9.55 4.84 6.19
C LEU A 378 -10.28 3.53 6.47
N ALA A 379 -10.85 2.90 5.44
CA ALA A 379 -11.53 1.61 5.57
C ALA A 379 -10.59 0.51 6.06
N ILE A 380 -9.38 0.42 5.50
CA ILE A 380 -8.38 -0.58 5.92
C ILE A 380 -7.90 -0.29 7.34
N LEU A 381 -7.51 0.97 7.66
CA LEU A 381 -7.05 1.33 9.00
C LEU A 381 -8.12 1.07 10.06
N PHE A 382 -9.37 1.39 9.77
CA PHE A 382 -10.49 1.11 10.65
C PHE A 382 -10.66 -0.40 10.88
N MET A 383 -10.65 -1.19 9.82
CA MET A 383 -10.83 -2.63 9.93
C MET A 383 -9.62 -3.36 10.52
N ASN A 384 -8.40 -2.82 10.40
CA ASN A 384 -7.22 -3.36 11.09
C ASN A 384 -7.44 -3.41 12.61
N MET A 385 -8.10 -2.39 13.19
CA MET A 385 -8.42 -2.36 14.62
C MET A 385 -9.39 -3.50 15.02
N PHE A 386 -10.26 -3.93 14.11
CA PHE A 386 -11.25 -4.99 14.35
C PHE A 386 -10.80 -6.37 13.91
N ALA A 387 -9.68 -6.51 13.18
CA ALA A 387 -9.19 -7.80 12.71
C ALA A 387 -8.97 -8.81 13.85
N PRO A 388 -8.32 -8.46 15.00
CA PRO A 388 -8.16 -9.38 16.11
C PRO A 388 -9.51 -9.77 16.77
N LEU A 389 -10.48 -8.86 16.81
CA LEU A 389 -11.81 -9.12 17.34
C LEU A 389 -12.57 -10.13 16.47
N ILE A 390 -12.50 -9.97 15.15
CA ILE A 390 -13.12 -10.90 14.20
C ILE A 390 -12.54 -12.30 14.39
N ASP A 391 -11.20 -12.40 14.46
CA ASP A 391 -10.52 -13.68 14.66
C ASP A 391 -10.86 -14.30 16.02
N HIS A 392 -11.00 -13.49 17.08
CA HIS A 392 -11.43 -13.98 18.38
C HIS A 392 -12.77 -14.71 18.30
N PHE A 393 -13.79 -14.12 17.67
CA PHE A 393 -15.10 -14.76 17.52
C PHE A 393 -15.02 -16.04 16.69
N VAL A 394 -14.26 -16.05 15.60
CA VAL A 394 -14.08 -17.26 14.77
C VAL A 394 -13.40 -18.37 15.54
N VAL A 395 -12.35 -18.07 16.30
CA VAL A 395 -11.64 -19.04 17.15
C VAL A 395 -12.55 -19.57 18.24
N GLN A 396 -13.31 -18.73 18.95
CA GLN A 396 -14.26 -19.16 19.99
C GLN A 396 -15.34 -20.11 19.41
N ALA A 397 -15.88 -19.78 18.23
CA ALA A 397 -16.83 -20.67 17.56
C ALA A 397 -16.21 -22.03 17.21
N ASN A 398 -14.93 -22.07 16.81
CA ASN A 398 -14.20 -23.31 16.55
C ASN A 398 -13.94 -24.11 17.82
N VAL A 399 -13.55 -23.44 18.92
CA VAL A 399 -13.35 -24.07 20.24
C VAL A 399 -14.65 -24.70 20.72
N LYS A 400 -15.77 -23.96 20.64
CA LYS A 400 -17.08 -24.46 21.03
C LYS A 400 -17.48 -25.71 20.22
N ARG A 401 -17.27 -25.70 18.90
CA ARG A 401 -17.53 -26.87 18.03
C ARG A 401 -16.67 -28.07 18.41
N ARG A 402 -15.39 -27.88 18.72
CA ARG A 402 -14.49 -28.97 19.15
C ARG A 402 -14.93 -29.55 20.48
N LYS A 403 -15.28 -28.72 21.47
CA LYS A 403 -15.81 -29.17 22.77
C LYS A 403 -17.07 -30.00 22.59
N GLN A 404 -18.03 -29.55 21.78
CA GLN A 404 -19.27 -30.29 21.49
C GLN A 404 -18.99 -31.65 20.85
N ARG A 405 -18.07 -31.73 19.88
CA ARG A 405 -17.66 -33.01 19.25
C ARG A 405 -16.99 -33.96 20.25
N TYR A 406 -16.16 -33.39 21.14
CA TYR A 406 -15.50 -34.16 22.17
C TYR A 406 -16.51 -34.72 23.16
N ALA A 407 -17.42 -33.90 23.67
CA ALA A 407 -18.48 -34.31 24.59
C ALA A 407 -19.43 -35.37 23.98
N ALA A 408 -19.76 -35.28 22.70
CA ALA A 408 -20.58 -36.26 22.00
C ALA A 408 -19.88 -37.61 21.81
N GLY A 409 -18.55 -37.69 21.89
CA GLY A 409 -17.77 -38.93 21.84
C GLY A 409 -17.47 -39.55 23.22
N LEU A 410 -17.84 -38.88 24.31
CA LEU A 410 -17.61 -39.34 25.66
C LEU A 410 -18.82 -40.14 26.19
N PRO A 411 -18.63 -41.10 27.13
CA PRO A 411 -19.72 -41.68 27.92
C PRO A 411 -20.49 -40.58 28.67
N GLU A 412 -21.79 -40.79 28.83
CA GLU A 412 -22.74 -39.76 29.34
C GLU A 412 -22.33 -39.09 30.67
N ALA A 413 -21.63 -39.85 31.54
CA ALA A 413 -21.12 -39.35 32.83
C ALA A 413 -19.97 -38.33 32.66
N ALA A 414 -19.05 -38.57 31.69
CA ALA A 414 -17.92 -37.68 31.44
C ALA A 414 -18.30 -36.47 30.56
N ALA A 415 -19.39 -36.55 29.81
CA ALA A 415 -19.87 -35.43 28.97
C ALA A 415 -20.44 -34.25 29.83
N LYS A 416 -20.94 -34.54 31.04
CA LYS A 416 -21.45 -33.51 31.96
C LYS A 416 -20.35 -32.68 32.64
N GLU A 417 -19.14 -33.23 32.78
CA GLU A 417 -18.00 -32.53 33.38
C GLU A 417 -17.24 -31.67 32.37
N ALA A 418 -17.45 -31.86 31.03
CA ALA A 418 -16.78 -31.14 29.96
C ALA A 418 -17.50 -29.83 29.49
N HIS A 419 -18.67 -29.52 30.06
CA HIS A 419 -19.44 -28.30 29.87
C HIS A 419 -19.21 -27.33 31.03
#